data_84569574c055ec52d456e36e7733551e
#
_entry.id   84569574c055ec52d456e36e7733551e
#
_cell.length_a   1.000
_cell.length_b   1.000
_cell.length_c   1.000
_cell.angle_alpha   90.00
_cell.angle_beta   90.00
_cell.angle_gamma   90.00
#
_symmetry.space_group_name_H-M   'P 1'
#
loop_
_entity.id
_entity.type
_entity.pdbx_description
1 polymer ?
#
loop_
_entity_poly.entity_id
_entity_poly.type
_entity_poly.pdbx_seq_one_letter_code
_entity_poly.pdbx_strand_id
1 'polypeptide(L)'
;MYHLLFPLADQFPVLNVFRYLTFRTGGAVMTALVISFFIGPTMIRLLHMRQKGGQPIRVDGPEGHLLTKQGTPTMGGLMILIALVISTILWADLSNGFVWVALGVTVSYGIIGFLDDYLKVSRRNHKGLPGKVKLVLQVAFALAAAFWTMRLMPADLATTLAVPFFKGTLVHLAWFFPVFATFVMVGSSNSVNLTDGLDGLAIVPVMIASGVFMLIAYLVGNTVFAGYLQLHYVPGTGELATFLGALIGGGLGFLWFNAPPARVFMGDTGSLSLGGALGSVSVITKHELVLAIVGGLFVLETVSVIVQVISFKLTGKRVFAMAPLHHHFEKKGWAESTIVIRFWIIATILALVGLSTLKLR
;
A
#
# COMPACT_ATOMS: atom_id res chain seq x y z
N MET A 1 -4.37 18.44 -14.47
CA MET A 1 -3.41 18.97 -15.47
C MET A 1 -3.51 18.23 -16.79
N TYR A 2 -3.48 16.91 -16.83
CA TYR A 2 -3.58 16.14 -18.06
C TYR A 2 -4.79 16.57 -18.91
N HIS A 3 -6.01 16.51 -18.37
CA HIS A 3 -7.24 16.89 -19.09
C HIS A 3 -7.36 18.37 -19.48
N LEU A 4 -6.62 19.25 -18.79
CA LEU A 4 -6.64 20.69 -19.07
C LEU A 4 -5.58 21.09 -20.09
N LEU A 5 -4.39 20.53 -20.02
CA LEU A 5 -3.24 20.95 -20.83
C LEU A 5 -3.08 20.11 -22.11
N PHE A 6 -3.49 18.85 -22.08
CA PHE A 6 -3.37 17.97 -23.24
C PHE A 6 -4.15 18.46 -24.48
N PRO A 7 -5.41 18.94 -24.36
CA PRO A 7 -6.13 19.50 -25.50
C PRO A 7 -5.49 20.75 -26.11
N LEU A 8 -4.65 21.46 -25.32
CA LEU A 8 -3.93 22.65 -25.80
C LEU A 8 -2.61 22.30 -26.50
N ALA A 9 -2.21 21.04 -26.50
CA ALA A 9 -0.96 20.59 -27.11
C ALA A 9 -0.92 20.83 -28.65
N ASP A 10 -2.06 20.86 -29.32
CA ASP A 10 -2.16 21.16 -30.74
C ASP A 10 -1.84 22.64 -31.05
N GLN A 11 -2.05 23.55 -30.07
CA GLN A 11 -1.72 24.96 -30.17
C GLN A 11 -0.31 25.26 -29.63
N PHE A 12 0.14 24.53 -28.62
CA PHE A 12 1.42 24.73 -27.95
C PHE A 12 2.20 23.40 -27.92
N PRO A 13 3.14 23.17 -28.87
CA PRO A 13 3.87 21.88 -29.01
C PRO A 13 4.61 21.43 -27.73
N VAL A 14 5.03 22.36 -26.88
CA VAL A 14 5.70 22.06 -25.60
C VAL A 14 4.77 21.24 -24.68
N LEU A 15 3.45 21.41 -24.78
CA LEU A 15 2.49 20.66 -23.98
C LEU A 15 2.35 19.18 -24.41
N ASN A 16 2.93 18.78 -25.54
CA ASN A 16 3.00 17.38 -25.95
C ASN A 16 3.70 16.49 -24.92
N VAL A 17 4.54 17.06 -24.05
CA VAL A 17 5.20 16.32 -22.97
C VAL A 17 4.18 15.63 -22.02
N PHE A 18 2.98 16.17 -21.86
CA PHE A 18 1.91 15.57 -21.06
C PHE A 18 1.32 14.28 -21.67
N ARG A 19 1.60 13.95 -22.94
CA ARG A 19 1.27 12.66 -23.54
C ARG A 19 2.09 11.51 -22.96
N TYR A 20 3.32 11.80 -22.55
CA TYR A 20 4.24 10.76 -22.07
C TYR A 20 3.90 10.36 -20.63
N LEU A 21 3.57 9.09 -20.45
CA LEU A 21 3.24 8.51 -19.16
C LEU A 21 4.38 8.68 -18.16
N THR A 22 5.64 8.51 -18.59
CA THR A 22 6.84 8.69 -17.77
C THR A 22 6.95 10.10 -17.20
N PHE A 23 6.65 11.13 -18.03
CA PHE A 23 6.63 12.51 -17.58
C PHE A 23 5.53 12.74 -16.54
N ARG A 24 4.32 12.23 -16.79
CA ARG A 24 3.18 12.35 -15.85
C ARG A 24 3.45 11.62 -14.54
N THR A 25 4.07 10.43 -14.60
CA THR A 25 4.48 9.68 -13.41
C THR A 25 5.51 10.45 -12.59
N GLY A 26 6.56 11.00 -13.23
CA GLY A 26 7.55 11.85 -12.56
C GLY A 26 6.92 13.10 -11.94
N GLY A 27 6.01 13.75 -12.68
CA GLY A 27 5.23 14.89 -12.18
C GLY A 27 4.36 14.54 -10.97
N ALA A 28 3.73 13.36 -10.97
CA ALA A 28 2.94 12.87 -9.84
C ALA A 28 3.80 12.61 -8.59
N VAL A 29 4.98 11.99 -8.76
CA VAL A 29 5.96 11.79 -7.66
C VAL A 29 6.33 13.13 -7.04
N MET A 30 6.78 14.10 -7.87
CA MET A 30 7.24 15.41 -7.39
C MET A 30 6.11 16.21 -6.74
N THR A 31 4.92 16.21 -7.34
CA THR A 31 3.76 16.92 -6.79
C THR A 31 3.35 16.35 -5.44
N ALA A 32 3.28 15.02 -5.30
CA ALA A 32 2.93 14.38 -4.03
C ALA A 32 3.98 14.66 -2.94
N LEU A 33 5.26 14.61 -3.30
CA LEU A 33 6.37 14.93 -2.38
C LEU A 33 6.28 16.38 -1.90
N VAL A 34 6.10 17.32 -2.81
CA VAL A 34 5.98 18.76 -2.50
C VAL A 34 4.75 19.02 -1.63
N ILE A 35 3.58 18.46 -1.96
CA ILE A 35 2.38 18.58 -1.12
C ILE A 35 2.67 18.07 0.29
N SER A 36 3.31 16.90 0.44
CA SER A 36 3.63 16.33 1.75
C SER A 36 4.56 17.23 2.56
N PHE A 37 5.56 17.84 1.94
CA PHE A 37 6.46 18.78 2.63
C PHE A 37 5.74 20.04 3.12
N PHE A 38 4.84 20.59 2.30
CA PHE A 38 4.10 21.81 2.69
C PHE A 38 3.05 21.55 3.76
N ILE A 39 2.27 20.46 3.65
CA ILE A 39 1.21 20.16 4.60
C ILE A 39 1.72 19.50 5.89
N GLY A 40 2.86 18.78 5.82
CA GLY A 40 3.38 17.96 6.91
C GLY A 40 3.54 18.72 8.21
N PRO A 41 4.31 19.83 8.27
CA PRO A 41 4.52 20.57 9.53
C PRO A 41 3.24 21.11 10.15
N THR A 42 2.29 21.56 9.32
CA THR A 42 1.00 22.09 9.78
C THR A 42 0.11 20.96 10.28
N MET A 43 0.05 19.83 9.57
CA MET A 43 -0.71 18.66 9.97
C MET A 43 -0.18 18.06 11.28
N ILE A 44 1.13 17.89 11.42
CA ILE A 44 1.75 17.37 12.65
C ILE A 44 1.40 18.27 13.84
N ARG A 45 1.50 19.61 13.68
CA ARG A 45 1.10 20.55 14.74
C ARG A 45 -0.38 20.41 15.10
N LEU A 46 -1.27 20.32 14.11
CA LEU A 46 -2.71 20.14 14.32
C LEU A 46 -3.03 18.84 15.05
N LEU A 47 -2.41 17.75 14.63
CA LEU A 47 -2.57 16.44 15.26
C LEU A 47 -2.07 16.47 16.71
N HIS A 48 -0.93 17.10 16.96
CA HIS A 48 -0.35 17.22 18.31
C HIS A 48 -1.26 18.01 19.25
N MET A 49 -1.83 19.13 18.77
CA MET A 49 -2.79 19.94 19.55
C MET A 49 -4.09 19.19 19.85
N ARG A 50 -4.59 18.38 18.91
CA ARG A 50 -5.86 17.65 19.06
C ARG A 50 -5.71 16.33 19.82
N GLN A 51 -4.56 15.69 19.73
CA GLN A 51 -4.27 14.42 20.38
C GLN A 51 -3.47 14.61 21.68
N LYS A 52 -3.98 15.43 22.62
CA LYS A 52 -3.31 15.72 23.91
C LYS A 52 -2.75 14.46 24.56
N GLY A 53 -1.42 14.23 24.47
CA GLY A 53 -0.73 13.05 24.98
C GLY A 53 -0.34 11.99 23.93
N GLY A 54 -0.60 12.24 22.63
CA GLY A 54 -0.23 11.33 21.53
C GLY A 54 -1.12 10.09 21.40
N GLN A 55 -0.64 9.09 20.68
CA GLN A 55 -1.33 7.80 20.53
C GLN A 55 -1.32 7.01 21.84
N PRO A 56 -2.46 6.40 22.26
CA PRO A 56 -2.48 5.47 23.38
C PRO A 56 -1.60 4.25 23.09
N ILE A 57 -0.50 4.10 23.84
CA ILE A 57 0.43 2.98 23.69
C ILE A 57 -0.11 1.76 24.44
N ARG A 58 0.03 0.56 23.85
CA ARG A 58 -0.37 -0.69 24.49
C ARG A 58 0.59 -1.04 25.62
N VAL A 59 0.05 -1.35 26.79
CA VAL A 59 0.83 -1.72 28.00
C VAL A 59 1.54 -3.08 27.84
N ASP A 60 1.00 -3.96 27.00
CA ASP A 60 1.54 -5.29 26.68
C ASP A 60 2.59 -5.27 25.54
N GLY A 61 2.92 -4.08 25.00
CA GLY A 61 3.97 -3.86 24.01
C GLY A 61 5.41 -3.92 24.58
N PRO A 62 6.43 -3.67 23.74
CA PRO A 62 7.82 -3.51 24.20
C PRO A 62 7.94 -2.32 25.17
N GLU A 63 8.62 -2.53 26.31
CA GLU A 63 8.76 -1.50 27.37
C GLU A 63 9.42 -0.20 26.88
N GLY A 64 10.35 -0.30 25.91
CA GLY A 64 11.01 0.84 25.27
C GLY A 64 10.04 1.82 24.62
N HIS A 65 8.92 1.33 24.07
CA HIS A 65 7.93 2.18 23.41
C HIS A 65 7.20 3.11 24.40
N LEU A 66 7.00 2.68 25.63
CA LEU A 66 6.40 3.52 26.68
C LEU A 66 7.27 4.73 27.03
N LEU A 67 8.59 4.62 26.87
CA LEU A 67 9.53 5.68 27.21
C LEU A 67 9.82 6.61 26.01
N THR A 68 9.97 6.05 24.79
CA THR A 68 10.48 6.79 23.63
C THR A 68 9.39 7.31 22.69
N LYS A 69 8.21 6.65 22.64
CA LYS A 69 7.14 6.95 21.68
C LYS A 69 5.94 7.72 22.29
N GLN A 70 6.02 8.05 23.59
CA GLN A 70 4.98 8.81 24.27
C GLN A 70 4.88 10.23 23.72
N GLY A 71 3.66 10.67 23.42
CA GLY A 71 3.40 12.02 22.91
C GLY A 71 3.46 12.16 21.39
N THR A 72 3.95 11.15 20.64
CA THR A 72 3.95 11.20 19.17
C THR A 72 2.53 11.03 18.62
N PRO A 73 2.04 11.97 17.77
CA PRO A 73 0.69 11.87 17.20
C PRO A 73 0.60 10.76 16.15
N THR A 74 -0.58 10.16 16.01
CA THR A 74 -0.93 9.22 14.94
C THR A 74 -1.74 9.90 13.82
N MET A 75 -2.19 9.13 12.82
CA MET A 75 -2.96 9.59 11.65
C MET A 75 -2.12 10.35 10.61
N GLY A 76 -0.79 10.17 10.61
CA GLY A 76 0.09 10.72 9.58
C GLY A 76 -0.22 10.21 8.17
N GLY A 77 -0.87 9.06 8.07
CA GLY A 77 -1.39 8.52 6.81
C GLY A 77 -2.32 9.45 6.04
N LEU A 78 -3.00 10.39 6.71
CA LEU A 78 -3.78 11.44 6.04
C LEU A 78 -2.92 12.30 5.12
N MET A 79 -1.68 12.60 5.49
CA MET A 79 -0.75 13.35 4.65
C MET A 79 -0.46 12.60 3.35
N ILE A 80 -0.22 11.30 3.45
CA ILE A 80 0.02 10.44 2.29
C ILE A 80 -1.21 10.42 1.39
N LEU A 81 -2.40 10.20 1.96
CA LEU A 81 -3.66 10.14 1.21
C LEU A 81 -3.98 11.45 0.48
N ILE A 82 -3.85 12.59 1.13
CA ILE A 82 -4.10 13.90 0.52
C ILE A 82 -3.13 14.11 -0.65
N ALA A 83 -1.84 13.87 -0.44
CA ALA A 83 -0.83 14.03 -1.47
C ALA A 83 -1.07 13.08 -2.66
N LEU A 84 -1.37 11.81 -2.39
CA LEU A 84 -1.66 10.79 -3.39
C LEU A 84 -2.89 11.15 -4.21
N VAL A 85 -4.01 11.45 -3.56
CA VAL A 85 -5.29 11.75 -4.24
C VAL A 85 -5.15 12.98 -5.12
N ILE A 86 -4.61 14.10 -4.59
CA ILE A 86 -4.44 15.33 -5.35
C ILE A 86 -3.50 15.10 -6.54
N SER A 87 -2.37 14.46 -6.33
CA SER A 87 -1.39 14.21 -7.40
C SER A 87 -1.95 13.27 -8.48
N THR A 88 -2.68 12.22 -8.09
CA THR A 88 -3.31 11.32 -9.05
C THR A 88 -4.36 12.06 -9.89
N ILE A 89 -5.23 12.85 -9.28
CA ILE A 89 -6.24 13.64 -10.00
C ILE A 89 -5.60 14.66 -10.96
N LEU A 90 -4.46 15.24 -10.59
CA LEU A 90 -3.76 16.21 -11.44
C LEU A 90 -3.07 15.56 -12.65
N TRP A 91 -2.48 14.37 -12.49
CA TRP A 91 -1.57 13.81 -13.48
C TRP A 91 -2.11 12.59 -14.23
N ALA A 92 -3.00 11.78 -13.62
CA ALA A 92 -3.54 10.59 -14.28
C ALA A 92 -4.64 10.95 -15.29
N ASP A 93 -4.87 10.03 -16.21
CA ASP A 93 -6.03 10.07 -17.09
C ASP A 93 -7.29 9.63 -16.31
N LEU A 94 -8.14 10.59 -16.00
CA LEU A 94 -9.37 10.36 -15.22
C LEU A 94 -10.48 9.66 -16.03
N SER A 95 -10.32 9.49 -17.33
CA SER A 95 -11.23 8.64 -18.13
C SER A 95 -10.98 7.15 -17.91
N ASN A 96 -9.83 6.80 -17.32
CA ASN A 96 -9.43 5.43 -17.04
C ASN A 96 -10.10 4.88 -15.79
N GLY A 97 -10.95 3.87 -15.95
CA GLY A 97 -11.68 3.24 -14.83
C GLY A 97 -10.76 2.56 -13.80
N PHE A 98 -9.60 2.04 -14.19
CA PHE A 98 -8.67 1.40 -13.26
C PHE A 98 -8.08 2.39 -12.24
N VAL A 99 -7.85 3.65 -12.65
CA VAL A 99 -7.40 4.71 -11.74
C VAL A 99 -8.45 4.92 -10.63
N TRP A 100 -9.74 4.93 -10.99
CA TRP A 100 -10.82 5.09 -10.02
C TRP A 100 -10.99 3.89 -9.11
N VAL A 101 -10.78 2.67 -9.61
CA VAL A 101 -10.77 1.47 -8.76
C VAL A 101 -9.66 1.56 -7.71
N ALA A 102 -8.42 1.87 -8.12
CA ALA A 102 -7.29 1.99 -7.23
C ALA A 102 -7.49 3.12 -6.19
N LEU A 103 -7.92 4.31 -6.64
CA LEU A 103 -8.27 5.42 -5.75
C LEU A 103 -9.43 5.07 -4.80
N GLY A 104 -10.47 4.42 -5.32
CA GLY A 104 -11.64 4.03 -4.55
C GLY A 104 -11.30 3.09 -3.39
N VAL A 105 -10.51 2.05 -3.64
CA VAL A 105 -10.02 1.13 -2.58
C VAL A 105 -9.14 1.88 -1.59
N THR A 106 -8.18 2.67 -2.08
CA THR A 106 -7.24 3.41 -1.24
C THR A 106 -7.95 4.38 -0.31
N VAL A 107 -8.89 5.17 -0.83
CA VAL A 107 -9.63 6.17 -0.05
C VAL A 107 -10.61 5.51 0.91
N SER A 108 -11.37 4.49 0.47
CA SER A 108 -12.32 3.80 1.35
C SER A 108 -11.61 3.10 2.52
N TYR A 109 -10.47 2.46 2.28
CA TYR A 109 -9.68 1.85 3.34
C TYR A 109 -9.02 2.90 4.24
N GLY A 110 -8.62 4.03 3.67
CA GLY A 110 -8.17 5.20 4.43
C GLY A 110 -9.25 5.75 5.35
N ILE A 111 -10.50 5.83 4.89
CA ILE A 111 -11.64 6.25 5.72
C ILE A 111 -11.88 5.27 6.87
N ILE A 112 -11.84 3.95 6.59
CA ILE A 112 -11.98 2.91 7.64
C ILE A 112 -10.87 3.08 8.69
N GLY A 113 -9.62 3.26 8.24
CA GLY A 113 -8.47 3.48 9.14
C GLY A 113 -8.60 4.79 9.93
N PHE A 114 -9.05 5.87 9.26
CA PHE A 114 -9.29 7.15 9.91
C PHE A 114 -10.33 7.04 11.03
N LEU A 115 -11.44 6.37 10.79
CA LEU A 115 -12.46 6.13 11.81
C LEU A 115 -11.92 5.32 12.97
N ASP A 116 -11.09 4.31 12.71
CA ASP A 116 -10.44 3.50 13.74
C ASP A 116 -9.49 4.35 14.60
N ASP A 117 -8.59 5.10 13.96
CA ASP A 117 -7.64 5.98 14.64
C ASP A 117 -8.37 7.10 15.42
N TYR A 118 -9.39 7.71 14.82
CA TYR A 118 -10.18 8.75 15.45
C TYR A 118 -10.88 8.25 16.73
N LEU A 119 -11.43 7.04 16.71
CA LEU A 119 -12.05 6.43 17.89
C LEU A 119 -11.03 6.12 18.98
N LYS A 120 -9.83 5.65 18.62
CA LYS A 120 -8.74 5.43 19.59
C LYS A 120 -8.33 6.72 20.29
N VAL A 121 -8.13 7.79 19.51
CA VAL A 121 -7.72 9.10 20.02
C VAL A 121 -8.82 9.75 20.85
N SER A 122 -10.06 9.80 20.33
CA SER A 122 -11.17 10.49 21.01
C SER A 122 -11.57 9.82 22.33
N ARG A 123 -11.49 8.49 22.39
CA ARG A 123 -11.80 7.71 23.60
C ARG A 123 -10.59 7.53 24.54
N ARG A 124 -9.41 8.03 24.14
CA ARG A 124 -8.13 7.82 24.86
C ARG A 124 -7.89 6.35 25.21
N ASN A 125 -8.20 5.45 24.29
CA ASN A 125 -8.20 4.03 24.50
C ASN A 125 -7.65 3.34 23.22
N HIS A 126 -6.89 2.26 23.39
CA HIS A 126 -6.38 1.47 22.27
C HIS A 126 -7.47 0.71 21.49
N LYS A 127 -8.73 0.70 21.98
CA LYS A 127 -9.87 0.06 21.31
C LYS A 127 -10.45 1.02 20.26
N GLY A 128 -10.16 0.79 18.99
CA GLY A 128 -10.75 1.50 17.85
C GLY A 128 -12.09 0.89 17.42
N LEU A 129 -12.29 0.76 16.11
CA LEU A 129 -13.43 0.05 15.53
C LEU A 129 -13.39 -1.44 15.91
N PRO A 130 -14.56 -2.06 16.21
CA PRO A 130 -14.61 -3.52 16.36
C PRO A 130 -14.04 -4.22 15.13
N GLY A 131 -13.11 -5.16 15.32
CA GLY A 131 -12.39 -5.82 14.22
C GLY A 131 -13.33 -6.46 13.18
N LYS A 132 -14.49 -7.01 13.63
CA LYS A 132 -15.52 -7.55 12.72
C LYS A 132 -16.11 -6.47 11.80
N VAL A 133 -16.38 -5.27 12.34
CA VAL A 133 -16.94 -4.14 11.55
C VAL A 133 -15.91 -3.67 10.54
N LYS A 134 -14.64 -3.50 10.96
CA LYS A 134 -13.53 -3.15 10.07
C LYS A 134 -13.40 -4.15 8.93
N LEU A 135 -13.41 -5.44 9.24
CA LEU A 135 -13.30 -6.50 8.23
C LEU A 135 -14.48 -6.51 7.25
N VAL A 136 -15.73 -6.38 7.75
CA VAL A 136 -16.92 -6.34 6.89
C VAL A 136 -16.88 -5.16 5.94
N LEU A 137 -16.50 -3.98 6.41
CA LEU A 137 -16.37 -2.80 5.53
C LEU A 137 -15.26 -2.99 4.48
N GLN A 138 -14.09 -3.52 4.87
CA GLN A 138 -13.02 -3.83 3.92
C GLN A 138 -13.49 -4.82 2.85
N VAL A 139 -14.16 -5.91 3.25
CA VAL A 139 -14.68 -6.93 2.34
C VAL A 139 -15.72 -6.31 1.38
N ALA A 140 -16.63 -5.47 1.87
CA ALA A 140 -17.64 -4.84 1.04
C ALA A 140 -17.03 -3.95 -0.07
N PHE A 141 -16.08 -3.08 0.29
CA PHE A 141 -15.40 -2.22 -0.69
C PHE A 141 -14.51 -3.03 -1.64
N ALA A 142 -13.82 -4.06 -1.16
CA ALA A 142 -13.01 -4.92 -2.01
C ALA A 142 -13.85 -5.73 -3.01
N LEU A 143 -15.01 -6.27 -2.59
CA LEU A 143 -15.95 -6.96 -3.50
C LEU A 143 -16.44 -6.00 -4.58
N ALA A 144 -16.86 -4.79 -4.21
CA ALA A 144 -17.29 -3.79 -5.19
C ALA A 144 -16.17 -3.47 -6.19
N ALA A 145 -14.94 -3.28 -5.71
CA ALA A 145 -13.77 -3.04 -6.54
C ALA A 145 -13.44 -4.24 -7.44
N ALA A 146 -13.54 -5.47 -6.94
CA ALA A 146 -13.32 -6.69 -7.71
C ALA A 146 -14.31 -6.80 -8.87
N PHE A 147 -15.61 -6.60 -8.61
CA PHE A 147 -16.63 -6.60 -9.67
C PHE A 147 -16.43 -5.46 -10.68
N TRP A 148 -16.03 -4.28 -10.22
CA TRP A 148 -15.73 -3.17 -11.12
C TRP A 148 -14.51 -3.48 -11.99
N THR A 149 -13.44 -4.02 -11.41
CA THR A 149 -12.25 -4.48 -12.14
C THR A 149 -12.62 -5.50 -13.21
N MET A 150 -13.43 -6.51 -12.87
CA MET A 150 -13.88 -7.52 -13.84
C MET A 150 -14.62 -6.93 -15.04
N ARG A 151 -15.40 -5.87 -14.83
CA ARG A 151 -16.14 -5.19 -15.93
C ARG A 151 -15.22 -4.36 -16.84
N LEU A 152 -14.08 -3.90 -16.34
CA LEU A 152 -13.10 -3.13 -17.10
C LEU A 152 -12.07 -4.02 -17.83
N MET A 153 -11.94 -5.27 -17.40
CA MET A 153 -11.00 -6.24 -17.94
C MET A 153 -11.46 -6.81 -19.28
N PRO A 154 -10.51 -7.20 -20.18
CA PRO A 154 -10.80 -8.13 -21.26
C PRO A 154 -11.46 -9.41 -20.74
N ALA A 155 -12.47 -9.92 -21.48
CA ALA A 155 -13.32 -11.03 -21.02
C ALA A 155 -12.53 -12.32 -20.69
N ASP A 156 -11.46 -12.58 -21.43
CA ASP A 156 -10.54 -13.71 -21.26
C ASP A 156 -9.71 -13.62 -19.98
N LEU A 157 -9.47 -12.41 -19.49
CA LEU A 157 -8.68 -12.15 -18.28
C LEU A 157 -9.54 -11.87 -17.04
N ALA A 158 -10.80 -11.51 -17.20
CA ALA A 158 -11.66 -10.98 -16.14
C ALA A 158 -11.72 -11.87 -14.90
N THR A 159 -11.74 -13.20 -15.08
CA THR A 159 -11.89 -14.19 -14.00
C THR A 159 -10.72 -15.14 -13.88
N THR A 160 -9.55 -14.77 -14.40
CA THR A 160 -8.36 -15.62 -14.40
C THR A 160 -7.31 -15.15 -13.40
N LEU A 161 -6.49 -16.07 -12.97
CA LEU A 161 -5.28 -15.87 -12.16
C LEU A 161 -4.07 -16.25 -13.01
N ALA A 162 -3.13 -15.33 -13.17
CA ALA A 162 -1.86 -15.61 -13.81
C ALA A 162 -0.87 -16.23 -12.81
N VAL A 163 -0.22 -17.33 -13.19
CA VAL A 163 0.75 -18.03 -12.34
C VAL A 163 2.16 -17.58 -12.72
N PRO A 164 2.94 -16.95 -11.80
CA PRO A 164 4.33 -16.59 -12.08
C PRO A 164 5.16 -17.83 -12.40
N PHE A 165 6.22 -17.65 -13.18
CA PHE A 165 7.14 -18.69 -13.67
C PHE A 165 6.57 -19.67 -14.72
N PHE A 166 5.26 -19.72 -14.93
CA PHE A 166 4.63 -20.59 -15.93
C PHE A 166 4.02 -19.77 -17.05
N LYS A 167 4.67 -19.79 -18.23
CA LYS A 167 4.21 -19.02 -19.41
C LYS A 167 2.82 -19.45 -19.84
N GLY A 168 1.96 -18.47 -20.05
CA GLY A 168 0.62 -18.69 -20.59
C GLY A 168 -0.32 -19.46 -19.67
N THR A 169 0.09 -19.81 -18.45
CA THR A 169 -0.78 -20.54 -17.51
C THR A 169 -1.75 -19.55 -16.84
N LEU A 170 -2.99 -19.59 -17.28
CA LEU A 170 -4.11 -18.91 -16.66
C LEU A 170 -4.99 -19.93 -15.95
N VAL A 171 -5.17 -19.74 -14.66
CA VAL A 171 -6.13 -20.55 -13.88
C VAL A 171 -7.47 -19.84 -13.89
N HIS A 172 -8.48 -20.46 -14.50
CA HIS A 172 -9.83 -19.93 -14.52
C HIS A 172 -10.52 -20.14 -13.17
N LEU A 173 -10.69 -19.05 -12.40
CA LEU A 173 -11.36 -19.06 -11.11
C LEU A 173 -12.89 -18.89 -11.24
N ALA A 174 -13.36 -18.48 -12.41
CA ALA A 174 -14.76 -18.22 -12.68
C ALA A 174 -15.43 -17.36 -11.59
N TRP A 175 -16.53 -17.84 -10.99
CA TRP A 175 -17.26 -17.14 -9.92
C TRP A 175 -16.46 -16.96 -8.62
N PHE A 176 -15.38 -17.70 -8.42
CA PHE A 176 -14.53 -17.57 -7.24
C PHE A 176 -13.56 -16.38 -7.32
N PHE A 177 -13.31 -15.84 -8.52
CA PHE A 177 -12.37 -14.73 -8.70
C PHE A 177 -12.66 -13.49 -7.82
N PRO A 178 -13.90 -12.99 -7.69
CA PRO A 178 -14.18 -11.84 -6.81
C PRO A 178 -13.84 -12.12 -5.34
N VAL A 179 -14.04 -13.36 -4.88
CA VAL A 179 -13.67 -13.78 -3.52
C VAL A 179 -12.16 -13.77 -3.34
N PHE A 180 -11.43 -14.33 -4.30
CA PHE A 180 -9.98 -14.33 -4.32
C PHE A 180 -9.39 -12.92 -4.39
N ALA A 181 -9.88 -12.07 -5.29
CA ALA A 181 -9.46 -10.67 -5.40
C ALA A 181 -9.72 -9.89 -4.10
N THR A 182 -10.88 -10.11 -3.47
CA THR A 182 -11.19 -9.55 -2.15
C THR A 182 -10.20 -10.02 -1.09
N PHE A 183 -9.88 -11.31 -1.06
CA PHE A 183 -8.88 -11.86 -0.14
C PHE A 183 -7.51 -11.19 -0.33
N VAL A 184 -7.08 -10.96 -1.57
CA VAL A 184 -5.81 -10.29 -1.88
C VAL A 184 -5.83 -8.84 -1.37
N MET A 185 -6.89 -8.06 -1.66
CA MET A 185 -6.98 -6.66 -1.24
C MET A 185 -7.07 -6.51 0.28
N VAL A 186 -7.91 -7.29 0.95
CA VAL A 186 -8.08 -7.26 2.41
C VAL A 186 -6.83 -7.81 3.11
N GLY A 187 -6.28 -8.89 2.58
CA GLY A 187 -5.06 -9.51 3.10
C GLY A 187 -3.87 -8.56 3.03
N SER A 188 -3.62 -7.94 1.87
CA SER A 188 -2.57 -6.95 1.69
C SER A 188 -2.74 -5.74 2.64
N SER A 189 -3.96 -5.22 2.75
CA SER A 189 -4.28 -4.11 3.64
C SER A 189 -3.92 -4.41 5.09
N ASN A 190 -4.40 -5.54 5.62
CA ASN A 190 -4.13 -5.91 7.01
C ASN A 190 -2.67 -6.33 7.25
N SER A 191 -2.00 -6.89 6.25
CA SER A 191 -0.58 -7.27 6.35
C SER A 191 0.33 -6.04 6.47
N VAL A 192 0.07 -4.99 5.69
CA VAL A 192 0.78 -3.70 5.83
C VAL A 192 0.49 -3.08 7.21
N ASN A 193 -0.76 -3.13 7.66
CA ASN A 193 -1.14 -2.62 8.99
C ASN A 193 -0.43 -3.37 10.14
N LEU A 194 -0.28 -4.69 10.05
CA LEU A 194 0.46 -5.48 11.04
C LEU A 194 1.97 -5.17 11.03
N THR A 195 2.51 -4.73 9.90
CA THR A 195 3.93 -4.39 9.76
C THR A 195 4.25 -2.98 10.28
N ASP A 196 3.23 -2.09 10.43
CA ASP A 196 3.40 -0.70 10.87
C ASP A 196 3.59 -0.59 12.40
N GLY A 197 4.62 -1.27 12.94
CA GLY A 197 4.93 -1.29 14.37
C GLY A 197 6.16 -0.50 14.79
N LEU A 198 7.06 -0.17 13.85
CA LEU A 198 8.30 0.58 14.09
C LEU A 198 8.42 1.77 13.12
N ASP A 199 9.16 2.80 13.56
CA ASP A 199 9.35 4.03 12.81
C ASP A 199 9.98 3.77 11.44
N GLY A 200 9.29 4.14 10.35
CA GLY A 200 9.73 3.92 8.97
C GLY A 200 9.65 2.49 8.45
N LEU A 201 9.25 1.51 9.28
CA LEU A 201 9.30 0.09 8.91
C LEU A 201 8.38 -0.25 7.75
N ALA A 202 7.11 0.17 7.78
CA ALA A 202 6.12 -0.21 6.78
C ALA A 202 6.23 0.63 5.49
N ILE A 203 6.48 1.93 5.60
CA ILE A 203 6.39 2.85 4.45
C ILE A 203 7.44 2.56 3.37
N VAL A 204 8.66 2.20 3.73
CA VAL A 204 9.73 1.94 2.75
C VAL A 204 9.46 0.65 1.96
N PRO A 205 9.12 -0.51 2.56
CA PRO A 205 8.68 -1.68 1.81
C PRO A 205 7.45 -1.44 0.94
N VAL A 206 6.48 -0.59 1.38
CA VAL A 206 5.35 -0.17 0.54
C VAL A 206 5.83 0.59 -0.69
N MET A 207 6.76 1.55 -0.54
CA MET A 207 7.33 2.29 -1.68
C MET A 207 8.12 1.38 -2.63
N ILE A 208 8.89 0.43 -2.10
CA ILE A 208 9.62 -0.57 -2.90
C ILE A 208 8.64 -1.41 -3.72
N ALA A 209 7.60 -1.96 -3.08
CA ALA A 209 6.56 -2.72 -3.75
C ALA A 209 5.82 -1.88 -4.80
N SER A 210 5.51 -0.62 -4.47
CA SER A 210 4.90 0.33 -5.41
C SER A 210 5.78 0.59 -6.63
N GLY A 211 7.09 0.69 -6.47
CA GLY A 211 8.05 0.84 -7.58
C GLY A 211 8.04 -0.36 -8.52
N VAL A 212 8.00 -1.58 -7.95
CA VAL A 212 7.86 -2.82 -8.74
C VAL A 212 6.54 -2.83 -9.51
N PHE A 213 5.42 -2.57 -8.83
CA PHE A 213 4.10 -2.58 -9.47
C PHE A 213 3.90 -1.41 -10.44
N MET A 214 4.58 -0.28 -10.23
CA MET A 214 4.63 0.82 -11.20
C MET A 214 5.25 0.35 -12.52
N LEU A 215 6.37 -0.38 -12.46
CA LEU A 215 6.99 -0.98 -13.63
C LEU A 215 6.09 -2.06 -14.25
N ILE A 216 5.52 -2.97 -13.46
CA ILE A 216 4.60 -4.01 -13.94
C ILE A 216 3.41 -3.39 -14.66
N ALA A 217 2.75 -2.39 -14.06
CA ALA A 217 1.60 -1.72 -14.65
C ALA A 217 1.94 -1.07 -16.00
N TYR A 218 3.10 -0.43 -16.09
CA TYR A 218 3.61 0.14 -17.34
C TYR A 218 3.85 -0.94 -18.41
N LEU A 219 4.52 -2.04 -18.06
CA LEU A 219 4.85 -3.12 -18.99
C LEU A 219 3.60 -3.86 -19.48
N VAL A 220 2.68 -4.19 -18.55
CA VAL A 220 1.42 -4.89 -18.86
C VAL A 220 0.47 -4.02 -19.68
N GLY A 221 0.49 -2.71 -19.47
CA GLY A 221 -0.32 -1.76 -20.22
C GLY A 221 0.22 -1.38 -21.60
N ASN A 222 1.38 -1.90 -21.99
CA ASN A 222 2.00 -1.62 -23.28
C ASN A 222 2.09 -2.89 -24.13
N THR A 223 1.47 -2.87 -25.33
CA THR A 223 1.40 -4.03 -26.22
C THR A 223 2.77 -4.56 -26.65
N VAL A 224 3.75 -3.68 -26.88
CA VAL A 224 5.09 -4.06 -27.32
C VAL A 224 5.84 -4.77 -26.19
N PHE A 225 5.84 -4.18 -25.00
CA PHE A 225 6.52 -4.79 -23.85
C PHE A 225 5.81 -6.03 -23.34
N ALA A 226 4.47 -6.02 -23.28
CA ALA A 226 3.70 -7.20 -22.90
C ALA A 226 3.98 -8.36 -23.86
N GLY A 227 3.98 -8.11 -25.17
CA GLY A 227 4.32 -9.13 -26.17
C GLY A 227 5.75 -9.62 -26.06
N TYR A 228 6.75 -8.73 -25.92
CA TYR A 228 8.16 -9.12 -25.74
C TYR A 228 8.43 -9.96 -24.50
N LEU A 229 7.82 -9.58 -23.37
CA LEU A 229 7.95 -10.28 -22.10
C LEU A 229 6.98 -11.45 -21.97
N GLN A 230 6.07 -11.63 -22.92
CA GLN A 230 5.01 -12.64 -22.90
C GLN A 230 4.09 -12.50 -21.67
N LEU A 231 3.79 -11.25 -21.28
CA LEU A 231 2.83 -10.90 -20.23
C LEU A 231 1.41 -10.82 -20.82
N HIS A 232 0.42 -10.99 -19.97
CA HIS A 232 -0.98 -10.77 -20.37
C HIS A 232 -1.23 -9.26 -20.50
N TYR A 233 -1.51 -8.81 -21.73
CA TYR A 233 -1.77 -7.39 -22.00
C TYR A 233 -3.11 -6.96 -21.42
N VAL A 234 -3.11 -5.96 -20.55
CA VAL A 234 -4.30 -5.34 -19.97
C VAL A 234 -4.32 -3.86 -20.37
N PRO A 235 -5.15 -3.46 -21.34
CA PRO A 235 -5.23 -2.08 -21.81
C PRO A 235 -5.53 -1.11 -20.67
N GLY A 236 -4.82 0.02 -20.62
CA GLY A 236 -5.06 1.08 -19.67
C GLY A 236 -4.36 0.93 -18.32
N THR A 237 -3.79 -0.23 -17.97
CA THR A 237 -3.08 -0.40 -16.68
C THR A 237 -1.86 0.51 -16.54
N GLY A 238 -1.28 0.97 -17.64
CA GLY A 238 -0.16 1.92 -17.63
C GLY A 238 -0.44 3.17 -16.79
N GLU A 239 -1.69 3.65 -16.75
CA GLU A 239 -2.08 4.83 -15.94
C GLU A 239 -1.88 4.62 -14.45
N LEU A 240 -1.90 3.39 -13.97
CA LEU A 240 -1.59 3.05 -12.58
C LEU A 240 -0.13 3.38 -12.20
N ALA A 241 0.78 3.53 -13.18
CA ALA A 241 2.12 4.02 -12.91
C ALA A 241 2.10 5.44 -12.34
N THR A 242 1.20 6.30 -12.82
CA THR A 242 1.02 7.66 -12.29
C THR A 242 0.47 7.64 -10.86
N PHE A 243 -0.51 6.79 -10.58
CA PHE A 243 -1.06 6.57 -9.24
C PHE A 243 0.01 6.06 -8.26
N LEU A 244 0.78 5.04 -8.65
CA LEU A 244 1.85 4.49 -7.81
C LEU A 244 3.02 5.48 -7.66
N GLY A 245 3.30 6.30 -8.68
CA GLY A 245 4.22 7.41 -8.57
C GLY A 245 3.79 8.42 -7.51
N ALA A 246 2.51 8.81 -7.49
CA ALA A 246 1.96 9.67 -6.45
C ALA A 246 2.06 9.03 -5.06
N LEU A 247 1.83 7.71 -4.95
CA LEU A 247 2.02 6.97 -3.70
C LEU A 247 3.47 7.04 -3.22
N ILE A 248 4.44 6.81 -4.09
CA ILE A 248 5.87 6.89 -3.77
C ILE A 248 6.24 8.31 -3.32
N GLY A 249 5.80 9.34 -4.05
CA GLY A 249 6.06 10.73 -3.68
C GLY A 249 5.48 11.12 -2.32
N GLY A 250 4.22 10.74 -2.06
CA GLY A 250 3.57 10.92 -0.76
C GLY A 250 4.25 10.16 0.36
N GLY A 251 4.68 8.92 0.07
CA GLY A 251 5.44 8.07 0.99
C GLY A 251 6.81 8.64 1.36
N LEU A 252 7.56 9.17 0.38
CA LEU A 252 8.84 9.85 0.63
C LEU A 252 8.65 11.08 1.50
N GLY A 253 7.62 11.89 1.22
CA GLY A 253 7.32 13.07 2.04
C GLY A 253 6.88 12.71 3.45
N PHE A 254 6.14 11.63 3.64
CA PHE A 254 5.79 11.09 4.96
C PHE A 254 7.02 10.55 5.68
N LEU A 255 7.88 9.79 5.02
CA LEU A 255 9.10 9.22 5.59
C LEU A 255 10.02 10.29 6.17
N TRP A 256 10.07 11.49 5.57
CA TRP A 256 10.82 12.62 6.11
C TRP A 256 10.46 12.97 7.57
N PHE A 257 9.21 12.72 7.95
CA PHE A 257 8.73 12.98 9.31
C PHE A 257 8.60 11.71 10.15
N ASN A 258 8.56 10.53 9.52
CA ASN A 258 8.38 9.23 10.19
C ASN A 258 9.70 8.46 10.36
N ALA A 259 10.82 8.92 9.77
CA ALA A 259 12.13 8.33 10.03
C ALA A 259 12.49 8.44 11.53
N PRO A 260 13.19 7.41 12.09
CA PRO A 260 13.53 7.39 13.52
C PRO A 260 14.39 8.59 13.96
N PRO A 261 14.05 9.31 15.06
CA PRO A 261 12.82 9.17 15.86
C PRO A 261 11.63 9.85 15.18
N ALA A 262 10.50 9.12 15.07
CA ALA A 262 9.33 9.57 14.33
C ALA A 262 8.64 10.77 15.00
N ARG A 263 8.32 11.78 14.20
CA ARG A 263 7.53 12.94 14.59
C ARG A 263 6.03 12.74 14.44
N VAL A 264 5.62 11.71 13.69
CA VAL A 264 4.23 11.30 13.45
C VAL A 264 4.19 9.83 13.05
N PHE A 265 3.22 9.08 13.59
CA PHE A 265 2.96 7.71 13.19
C PHE A 265 1.96 7.65 12.04
N MET A 266 2.08 6.61 11.19
CA MET A 266 1.21 6.42 10.04
C MET A 266 -0.25 6.19 10.47
N GLY A 267 -0.45 5.29 11.43
CA GLY A 267 -1.75 4.86 11.90
C GLY A 267 -2.48 3.95 10.91
N ASP A 268 -3.64 3.45 11.34
CA ASP A 268 -4.50 2.60 10.52
C ASP A 268 -4.97 3.33 9.24
N THR A 269 -5.08 4.66 9.31
CA THR A 269 -5.41 5.54 8.18
C THR A 269 -4.47 5.32 6.99
N GLY A 270 -3.17 5.29 7.24
CA GLY A 270 -2.16 5.11 6.18
C GLY A 270 -1.95 3.65 5.83
N SER A 271 -1.71 2.81 6.83
CA SER A 271 -1.32 1.42 6.61
C SER A 271 -2.39 0.60 5.90
N LEU A 272 -3.68 0.76 6.27
CA LEU A 272 -4.78 0.06 5.58
C LEU A 272 -4.94 0.54 4.13
N SER A 273 -4.86 1.85 3.90
CA SER A 273 -5.02 2.42 2.56
C SER A 273 -3.90 1.99 1.62
N LEU A 274 -2.65 2.03 2.08
CA LEU A 274 -1.48 1.68 1.27
C LEU A 274 -1.45 0.19 0.91
N GLY A 275 -1.79 -0.67 1.87
CA GLY A 275 -1.91 -2.11 1.59
C GLY A 275 -3.08 -2.41 0.66
N GLY A 276 -4.22 -1.71 0.78
CA GLY A 276 -5.34 -1.80 -0.15
C GLY A 276 -4.98 -1.33 -1.56
N ALA A 277 -4.20 -0.25 -1.67
CA ALA A 277 -3.67 0.25 -2.93
C ALA A 277 -2.83 -0.82 -3.66
N LEU A 278 -1.86 -1.43 -2.97
CA LEU A 278 -1.04 -2.51 -3.53
C LEU A 278 -1.88 -3.71 -3.95
N GLY A 279 -2.82 -4.14 -3.09
CA GLY A 279 -3.73 -5.25 -3.39
C GLY A 279 -4.60 -4.98 -4.62
N SER A 280 -5.18 -3.79 -4.74
CA SER A 280 -6.01 -3.42 -5.91
C SER A 280 -5.20 -3.39 -7.21
N VAL A 281 -4.01 -2.80 -7.18
CA VAL A 281 -3.13 -2.74 -8.36
C VAL A 281 -2.68 -4.14 -8.78
N SER A 282 -2.36 -5.04 -7.84
CA SER A 282 -1.97 -6.42 -8.17
C SER A 282 -3.09 -7.19 -8.87
N VAL A 283 -4.33 -7.00 -8.42
CA VAL A 283 -5.53 -7.60 -9.05
C VAL A 283 -5.76 -7.03 -10.45
N ILE A 284 -5.64 -5.72 -10.62
CA ILE A 284 -5.81 -5.06 -11.92
C ILE A 284 -4.72 -5.49 -12.92
N THR A 285 -3.50 -5.64 -12.48
CA THR A 285 -2.38 -6.05 -13.35
C THR A 285 -2.26 -7.56 -13.55
N LYS A 286 -3.10 -8.37 -12.91
CA LYS A 286 -3.02 -9.84 -12.92
C LYS A 286 -1.71 -10.39 -12.35
N HIS A 287 -1.19 -9.74 -11.31
CA HIS A 287 0.05 -10.11 -10.65
C HIS A 287 -0.15 -10.34 -9.14
N GLU A 288 -1.27 -10.95 -8.75
CA GLU A 288 -1.66 -11.18 -7.35
C GLU A 288 -0.64 -12.07 -6.63
N LEU A 289 -0.17 -13.14 -7.27
CA LEU A 289 0.85 -14.02 -6.68
C LEU A 289 2.23 -13.36 -6.63
N VAL A 290 2.52 -12.46 -7.59
CA VAL A 290 3.75 -11.66 -7.56
C VAL A 290 3.73 -10.68 -6.38
N LEU A 291 2.55 -10.16 -6.01
CA LEU A 291 2.42 -9.34 -4.79
C LEU A 291 2.82 -10.12 -3.54
N ALA A 292 2.49 -11.40 -3.45
CA ALA A 292 2.90 -12.24 -2.31
C ALA A 292 4.43 -12.40 -2.23
N ILE A 293 5.15 -12.33 -3.36
CA ILE A 293 6.62 -12.36 -3.42
C ILE A 293 7.19 -10.98 -3.09
N VAL A 294 6.79 -9.95 -3.83
CA VAL A 294 7.27 -8.57 -3.65
C VAL A 294 6.94 -8.03 -2.26
N GLY A 295 5.73 -8.30 -1.80
CA GLY A 295 5.24 -7.98 -0.45
C GLY A 295 5.55 -9.07 0.58
N GLY A 296 6.51 -9.97 0.31
CA GLY A 296 6.80 -11.13 1.16
C GLY A 296 7.18 -10.77 2.59
N LEU A 297 7.73 -9.58 2.82
CA LEU A 297 7.94 -9.06 4.17
C LEU A 297 6.61 -8.94 4.94
N PHE A 298 5.58 -8.34 4.32
CA PHE A 298 4.25 -8.22 4.92
C PHE A 298 3.60 -9.58 5.14
N VAL A 299 3.83 -10.52 4.21
CA VAL A 299 3.37 -11.92 4.34
C VAL A 299 4.03 -12.59 5.54
N LEU A 300 5.36 -12.46 5.68
CA LEU A 300 6.12 -13.05 6.80
C LEU A 300 5.65 -12.50 8.15
N GLU A 301 5.44 -11.18 8.25
CA GLU A 301 4.90 -10.56 9.46
C GLU A 301 3.51 -11.11 9.81
N THR A 302 2.62 -11.19 8.84
CA THR A 302 1.26 -11.71 9.03
C THR A 302 1.26 -13.20 9.38
N VAL A 303 2.05 -14.02 8.68
CA VAL A 303 2.17 -15.46 8.96
C VAL A 303 2.71 -15.68 10.37
N SER A 304 3.67 -14.87 10.82
CA SER A 304 4.18 -14.96 12.19
C SER A 304 3.08 -14.78 13.27
N VAL A 305 2.17 -13.84 13.02
CA VAL A 305 1.01 -13.62 13.91
C VAL A 305 0.05 -14.81 13.86
N ILE A 306 -0.26 -15.32 12.65
CA ILE A 306 -1.16 -16.48 12.48
C ILE A 306 -0.59 -17.69 13.21
N VAL A 307 0.68 -18.01 12.97
CA VAL A 307 1.38 -19.14 13.63
C VAL A 307 1.38 -18.98 15.15
N GLN A 308 1.70 -17.78 15.66
CA GLN A 308 1.70 -17.49 17.08
C GLN A 308 0.31 -17.72 17.70
N VAL A 309 -0.74 -17.20 17.07
CA VAL A 309 -2.12 -17.32 17.57
C VAL A 309 -2.60 -18.77 17.54
N ILE A 310 -2.33 -19.50 16.47
CA ILE A 310 -2.71 -20.91 16.33
C ILE A 310 -1.98 -21.75 17.39
N SER A 311 -0.65 -21.61 17.50
CA SER A 311 0.14 -22.36 18.47
C SER A 311 -0.34 -22.08 19.89
N PHE A 312 -0.55 -20.81 20.26
CA PHE A 312 -1.00 -20.45 21.59
C PHE A 312 -2.39 -21.01 21.91
N LYS A 313 -3.33 -20.99 20.96
CA LYS A 313 -4.67 -21.56 21.14
C LYS A 313 -4.68 -23.08 21.27
N LEU A 314 -3.81 -23.76 20.52
CA LEU A 314 -3.78 -25.23 20.49
C LEU A 314 -2.91 -25.84 21.59
N THR A 315 -1.79 -25.19 21.94
CA THR A 315 -0.77 -25.78 22.84
C THR A 315 -0.49 -24.97 24.10
N GLY A 316 -1.02 -23.74 24.22
CA GLY A 316 -0.67 -22.79 25.29
C GLY A 316 0.75 -22.22 25.19
N LYS A 317 1.54 -22.59 24.16
CA LYS A 317 2.94 -22.20 24.02
C LYS A 317 3.12 -21.16 22.92
N ARG A 318 4.05 -20.22 23.13
CA ARG A 318 4.45 -19.22 22.15
C ARG A 318 5.57 -19.78 21.26
N VAL A 319 5.47 -19.58 19.94
CA VAL A 319 6.54 -19.91 18.97
C VAL A 319 7.57 -18.79 18.95
N PHE A 320 7.11 -17.56 18.90
CA PHE A 320 7.95 -16.35 18.91
C PHE A 320 7.87 -15.68 20.29
N ALA A 321 8.94 -14.99 20.69
CA ALA A 321 8.94 -14.19 21.93
C ALA A 321 7.79 -13.16 21.92
N MET A 322 7.54 -12.57 20.78
CA MET A 322 6.39 -11.71 20.46
C MET A 322 6.11 -11.78 18.95
N ALA A 323 4.88 -11.58 18.52
CA ALA A 323 4.48 -11.43 17.12
C ALA A 323 3.79 -10.09 16.94
N PRO A 324 3.94 -9.42 15.78
CA PRO A 324 4.70 -9.80 14.57
C PRO A 324 6.23 -9.93 14.76
N LEU A 325 6.97 -10.37 13.69
CA LEU A 325 8.41 -10.71 13.77
C LEU A 325 9.30 -9.55 14.21
N HIS A 326 9.01 -8.31 13.82
CA HIS A 326 9.81 -7.17 14.25
C HIS A 326 9.86 -7.06 15.79
N HIS A 327 8.75 -7.31 16.50
CA HIS A 327 8.73 -7.33 17.96
C HIS A 327 9.49 -8.54 18.56
N HIS A 328 9.59 -9.66 17.83
CA HIS A 328 10.44 -10.77 18.26
C HIS A 328 11.90 -10.36 18.33
N PHE A 329 12.38 -9.60 17.33
CA PHE A 329 13.77 -9.12 17.32
C PHE A 329 14.02 -8.02 18.34
N GLU A 330 13.04 -7.13 18.60
CA GLU A 330 13.12 -6.17 19.70
C GLU A 330 13.26 -6.87 21.05
N LYS A 331 12.44 -7.90 21.31
CA LYS A 331 12.53 -8.72 22.54
C LYS A 331 13.84 -9.48 22.66
N LYS A 332 14.58 -9.70 21.54
CA LYS A 332 15.94 -10.23 21.52
C LYS A 332 17.02 -9.16 21.72
N GLY A 333 16.65 -7.90 21.93
CA GLY A 333 17.57 -6.80 22.19
C GLY A 333 18.18 -6.14 20.95
N TRP A 334 17.60 -6.36 19.75
CA TRP A 334 18.06 -5.63 18.56
C TRP A 334 17.57 -4.18 18.59
N ALA A 335 18.44 -3.26 18.20
CA ALA A 335 18.07 -1.86 18.05
C ALA A 335 16.99 -1.70 16.93
N GLU A 336 16.01 -0.82 17.16
CA GLU A 336 14.92 -0.55 16.21
C GLU A 336 15.45 -0.21 14.81
N SER A 337 16.43 0.68 14.70
CA SER A 337 17.04 1.06 13.43
C SER A 337 17.69 -0.13 12.70
N THR A 338 18.29 -1.07 13.43
CA THR A 338 18.88 -2.29 12.86
C THR A 338 17.81 -3.20 12.27
N ILE A 339 16.66 -3.36 12.95
CA ILE A 339 15.54 -4.15 12.47
C ILE A 339 14.99 -3.52 11.18
N VAL A 340 14.72 -2.22 11.23
CA VAL A 340 14.13 -1.46 10.12
C VAL A 340 15.00 -1.56 8.87
N ILE A 341 16.32 -1.29 8.97
CA ILE A 341 17.22 -1.34 7.82
C ILE A 341 17.32 -2.77 7.26
N ARG A 342 17.43 -3.78 8.11
CA ARG A 342 17.48 -5.18 7.65
C ARG A 342 16.19 -5.59 6.93
N PHE A 343 15.04 -5.14 7.40
CA PHE A 343 13.75 -5.41 6.77
C PHE A 343 13.61 -4.69 5.42
N TRP A 344 14.15 -3.47 5.28
CA TRP A 344 14.24 -2.80 3.98
C TRP A 344 15.11 -3.57 2.98
N ILE A 345 16.24 -4.13 3.44
CA ILE A 345 17.11 -4.96 2.61
C ILE A 345 16.36 -6.23 2.16
N ILE A 346 15.64 -6.91 3.06
CA ILE A 346 14.83 -8.07 2.74
C ILE A 346 13.74 -7.70 1.72
N ALA A 347 13.01 -6.59 1.93
CA ALA A 347 12.01 -6.12 1.00
C ALA A 347 12.59 -5.82 -0.39
N THR A 348 13.80 -5.25 -0.46
CA THR A 348 14.51 -5.00 -1.73
C THR A 348 14.88 -6.30 -2.43
N ILE A 349 15.39 -7.30 -1.70
CA ILE A 349 15.70 -8.63 -2.27
C ILE A 349 14.42 -9.28 -2.82
N LEU A 350 13.33 -9.26 -2.07
CA LEU A 350 12.04 -9.82 -2.50
C LEU A 350 11.47 -9.07 -3.72
N ALA A 351 11.67 -7.76 -3.80
CA ALA A 351 11.32 -6.96 -4.96
C ALA A 351 12.08 -7.39 -6.22
N LEU A 352 13.39 -7.63 -6.10
CA LEU A 352 14.21 -8.14 -7.21
C LEU A 352 13.79 -9.56 -7.62
N VAL A 353 13.49 -10.44 -6.67
CA VAL A 353 12.93 -11.77 -6.94
C VAL A 353 11.59 -11.65 -7.67
N GLY A 354 10.69 -10.75 -7.22
CA GLY A 354 9.43 -10.49 -7.90
C GLY A 354 9.60 -9.99 -9.33
N LEU A 355 10.53 -9.05 -9.56
CA LEU A 355 10.86 -8.57 -10.91
C LEU A 355 11.43 -9.66 -11.82
N SER A 356 12.23 -10.59 -11.27
CA SER A 356 12.77 -11.71 -12.05
C SER A 356 11.67 -12.60 -12.62
N THR A 357 10.51 -12.69 -11.96
CA THR A 357 9.36 -13.48 -12.45
C THR A 357 8.84 -12.98 -13.81
N LEU A 358 9.04 -11.69 -14.16
CA LEU A 358 8.61 -11.13 -15.44
C LEU A 358 9.37 -11.69 -16.63
N LYS A 359 10.60 -12.15 -16.43
CA LYS A 359 11.46 -12.67 -17.51
C LYS A 359 11.64 -14.18 -17.43
N LEU A 360 11.56 -14.79 -16.26
CA LEU A 360 11.74 -16.25 -16.05
C LEU A 360 10.46 -17.05 -16.37
N ARG A 361 9.71 -16.59 -17.35
CA ARG A 361 8.50 -17.27 -17.83
C ARG A 361 8.78 -18.11 -19.05
#